data_5d72bc4a2971a2840be161b9f734f661
#
_entry.id   5d72bc4a2971a2840be161b9f734f661
#
_cell.length_a   1.000
_cell.length_b   1.000
_cell.length_c   1.000
_cell.angle_alpha   90.00
_cell.angle_beta   90.00
_cell.angle_gamma   90.00
#
_symmetry.space_group_name_H-M   'P 1'
#
loop_
_entity.id
_entity.type
_entity.pdbx_description
1 polymer ?
#
loop_
_entity_poly.entity_id
_entity_poly.type
_entity_poly.pdbx_seq_one_letter_code
_entity_poly.pdbx_strand_id
1 'polypeptide(L)'
;HDCGEGAGLDDPTHFDSGSVVTLDVCLREADAGGRFQTLEEDGSTLEHVFERGDALIFPSYKYHGVSRVESGRRRVLVLELWNGEERFCNHRCTVARGNCELLQVGVAERELSSQEAAWGRLPSV
;
A
#
# COMPACT_ATOMS: atom_id res chain seq x y z
N HIS A 1 11.76 -0.44 -1.01
CA HIS A 1 11.77 0.25 0.29
C HIS A 1 12.86 -0.32 1.20
N ASP A 2 13.74 0.51 1.72
CA ASP A 2 14.79 0.15 2.68
C ASP A 2 14.67 1.10 3.89
N CYS A 3 14.29 0.54 5.02
CA CYS A 3 13.98 1.29 6.24
C CYS A 3 14.95 0.90 7.35
N GLY A 4 15.70 1.87 7.88
CA GLY A 4 16.51 1.74 9.09
C GLY A 4 15.73 2.08 10.36
N GLU A 5 16.42 2.08 11.49
CA GLU A 5 15.84 2.42 12.79
C GLU A 5 15.14 3.79 12.79
N GLY A 6 13.97 3.85 13.42
CA GLY A 6 13.13 5.03 13.48
C GLY A 6 12.24 5.25 12.26
N ALA A 7 12.48 4.55 11.14
CA ALA A 7 11.64 4.64 9.95
C ALA A 7 10.40 3.75 10.07
N GLY A 8 9.31 4.19 9.50
CA GLY A 8 8.03 3.48 9.42
C GLY A 8 7.12 4.17 8.42
N LEU A 9 5.92 3.67 8.27
CA LEU A 9 4.83 4.28 7.54
C LEU A 9 3.66 4.46 8.52
N ASP A 10 3.75 5.54 9.31
CA ASP A 10 2.88 5.78 10.47
C ASP A 10 1.51 6.39 10.08
N ASP A 11 1.24 6.61 8.80
CA ASP A 11 -0.07 7.11 8.34
C ASP A 11 -1.06 5.94 8.27
N PRO A 12 -2.05 5.87 9.18
CA PRO A 12 -3.01 4.76 9.21
C PRO A 12 -3.98 4.77 8.02
N THR A 13 -4.02 5.86 7.26
CA THR A 13 -4.87 6.03 6.09
C THR A 13 -4.08 6.04 4.79
N HIS A 14 -2.83 5.57 4.83
CA HIS A 14 -2.03 5.41 3.63
C HIS A 14 -2.58 4.30 2.74
N PHE A 15 -2.62 4.55 1.45
CA PHE A 15 -2.93 3.58 0.41
C PHE A 15 -2.16 3.91 -0.87
N ASP A 16 -1.98 2.93 -1.75
CA ASP A 16 -1.25 3.09 -3.00
C ASP A 16 -2.20 3.58 -4.09
N SER A 17 -2.28 4.89 -4.25
CA SER A 17 -3.24 5.51 -5.14
C SER A 17 -2.82 5.35 -6.62
N GLY A 18 -3.79 4.98 -7.47
CA GLY A 18 -3.61 4.87 -8.91
C GLY A 18 -3.27 3.48 -9.42
N SER A 19 -2.68 2.61 -8.63
CA SER A 19 -2.50 1.19 -8.93
C SER A 19 -3.73 0.37 -8.52
N VAL A 20 -3.85 -0.83 -9.05
CA VAL A 20 -4.97 -1.75 -8.78
C VAL A 20 -4.59 -2.75 -7.70
N VAL A 21 -3.38 -3.28 -7.81
CA VAL A 21 -2.84 -4.30 -6.90
C VAL A 21 -1.42 -3.93 -6.54
N THR A 22 -1.10 -4.03 -5.27
CA THR A 22 0.26 -3.93 -4.75
C THR A 22 0.77 -5.32 -4.36
N LEU A 23 2.01 -5.60 -4.74
CA LEU A 23 2.76 -6.79 -4.36
C LEU A 23 4.00 -6.35 -3.59
N ASP A 24 4.07 -6.74 -2.34
CA ASP A 24 5.24 -6.57 -1.48
C ASP A 24 5.98 -7.89 -1.33
N VAL A 25 7.30 -7.88 -1.54
CA VAL A 25 8.16 -9.04 -1.29
C VAL A 25 9.15 -8.72 -0.18
N CYS A 26 9.13 -9.50 0.90
CA CYS A 26 10.06 -9.33 2.01
C CYS A 26 11.46 -9.82 1.64
N LEU A 27 12.39 -8.89 1.51
CA LEU A 27 13.80 -9.18 1.24
C LEU A 27 14.62 -9.28 2.52
N ARG A 28 14.19 -8.57 3.57
CA ARG A 28 14.80 -8.59 4.90
C ARG A 28 13.81 -8.04 5.92
N GLU A 29 13.66 -8.77 7.01
CA GLU A 29 12.93 -8.30 8.20
C GLU A 29 13.80 -7.36 9.05
N ALA A 30 13.15 -6.49 9.81
CA ALA A 30 13.79 -5.80 10.93
C ALA A 30 14.03 -6.78 12.08
N ASP A 31 15.02 -6.50 12.91
CA ASP A 31 15.28 -7.30 14.11
C ASP A 31 14.18 -7.06 15.16
N ALA A 32 13.60 -5.85 15.20
CA ALA A 32 12.40 -5.51 15.98
C ALA A 32 11.59 -4.40 15.31
N GLY A 33 10.27 -4.42 15.48
CA GLY A 33 9.35 -3.49 14.82
C GLY A 33 9.25 -3.73 13.32
N GLY A 34 8.88 -2.70 12.55
CA GLY A 34 8.80 -2.78 11.09
C GLY A 34 7.73 -3.75 10.58
N ARG A 35 6.65 -3.94 11.33
CA ARG A 35 5.56 -4.87 11.00
C ARG A 35 4.61 -4.25 9.99
N PHE A 36 4.23 -5.03 8.98
CA PHE A 36 3.19 -4.62 8.03
C PHE A 36 1.83 -4.73 8.70
N GLN A 37 1.02 -3.70 8.53
CA GLN A 37 -0.28 -3.56 9.19
C GLN A 37 -1.33 -3.09 8.21
N THR A 38 -2.56 -3.56 8.37
CA THR A 38 -3.73 -3.08 7.62
C THR A 38 -4.79 -2.54 8.57
N LEU A 39 -5.53 -1.52 8.12
CA LEU A 39 -6.71 -1.02 8.83
C LEU A 39 -7.92 -1.82 8.38
N GLU A 40 -8.66 -2.38 9.35
CA GLU A 40 -9.84 -3.18 9.10
C GLU A 40 -11.13 -2.36 9.20
N GLU A 41 -12.25 -2.91 8.71
CA GLU A 41 -13.56 -2.24 8.67
C GLU A 41 -14.08 -1.81 10.05
N ASP A 42 -13.73 -2.55 11.09
CA ASP A 42 -14.09 -2.24 12.47
C ASP A 42 -13.21 -1.17 13.12
N GLY A 43 -12.25 -0.63 12.36
CA GLY A 43 -11.28 0.35 12.81
C GLY A 43 -10.09 -0.25 13.56
N SER A 44 -10.01 -1.57 13.68
CA SER A 44 -8.84 -2.24 14.24
C SER A 44 -7.68 -2.27 13.24
N THR A 45 -6.48 -2.45 13.78
CA THR A 45 -5.28 -2.69 12.98
C THR A 45 -4.90 -4.16 13.07
N LEU A 46 -4.77 -4.80 11.92
CA LEU A 46 -4.29 -6.18 11.81
C LEU A 46 -2.81 -6.19 11.42
N GLU A 47 -2.00 -6.84 12.23
CA GLU A 47 -0.59 -7.07 11.92
C GLU A 47 -0.43 -8.39 11.17
N HIS A 48 0.31 -8.34 10.07
CA HIS A 48 0.54 -9.49 9.20
C HIS A 48 1.92 -10.11 9.46
N VAL A 49 1.96 -11.43 9.54
CA VAL A 49 3.23 -12.17 9.48
C VAL A 49 3.79 -12.00 8.08
N PHE A 50 5.02 -11.52 8.00
CA PHE A 50 5.66 -11.18 6.72
C PHE A 50 7.17 -11.39 6.85
N GLU A 51 7.58 -12.61 6.60
CA GLU A 51 8.96 -13.07 6.78
C GLU A 51 9.76 -13.00 5.49
N ARG A 52 11.06 -13.11 5.58
CA ARG A 52 11.94 -13.07 4.41
C ARG A 52 11.59 -14.18 3.41
N GLY A 53 11.31 -13.76 2.18
CA GLY A 53 10.90 -14.62 1.07
C GLY A 53 9.38 -14.66 0.87
N ASP A 54 8.60 -14.14 1.81
CA ASP A 54 7.16 -14.03 1.65
C ASP A 54 6.79 -12.91 0.68
N ALA A 55 5.62 -13.08 0.08
CA ALA A 55 4.97 -12.06 -0.73
C ALA A 55 3.56 -11.79 -0.21
N LEU A 56 3.24 -10.52 0.00
CA LEU A 56 1.90 -10.05 0.28
C LEU A 56 1.31 -9.41 -0.98
N ILE A 57 0.10 -9.81 -1.34
CA ILE A 57 -0.65 -9.23 -2.45
C ILE A 57 -1.93 -8.66 -1.87
N PHE A 58 -2.18 -7.39 -2.15
CA PHE A 58 -3.38 -6.71 -1.63
C PHE A 58 -3.88 -5.66 -2.62
N PRO A 59 -5.18 -5.31 -2.56
CA PRO A 59 -5.71 -4.18 -3.32
C PRO A 59 -4.97 -2.90 -2.93
N SER A 60 -4.51 -2.15 -3.91
CA SER A 60 -3.69 -0.95 -3.68
C SER A 60 -4.39 0.11 -2.83
N TYR A 61 -5.71 0.14 -2.84
CA TYR A 61 -6.53 1.06 -2.03
C TYR A 61 -6.80 0.59 -0.59
N LYS A 62 -6.33 -0.60 -0.19
CA LYS A 62 -6.39 -1.05 1.21
C LYS A 62 -5.52 -0.13 2.05
N TYR A 63 -6.09 0.44 3.10
CA TYR A 63 -5.32 1.19 4.06
C TYR A 63 -4.31 0.30 4.76
N HIS A 64 -3.06 0.69 4.69
CA HIS A 64 -1.97 -0.09 5.25
C HIS A 64 -0.85 0.82 5.77
N GLY A 65 0.00 0.22 6.57
CA GLY A 65 1.14 0.91 7.14
C GLY A 65 2.26 -0.05 7.53
N VAL A 66 3.30 0.50 8.07
CA VAL A 66 4.43 -0.24 8.61
C VAL A 66 4.79 0.38 9.94
N SER A 67 4.72 -0.39 11.02
CA SER A 67 5.14 0.08 12.33
C SER A 67 6.62 0.52 12.30
N ARG A 68 6.99 1.39 13.22
CA ARG A 68 8.36 1.88 13.30
C ARG A 68 9.35 0.73 13.46
N VAL A 69 10.46 0.77 12.70
CA VAL A 69 11.60 -0.12 12.89
C VAL A 69 12.30 0.27 14.20
N GLU A 70 12.28 -0.60 15.18
CA GLU A 70 12.88 -0.38 16.49
C GLU A 70 14.36 -0.76 16.51
N SER A 71 14.72 -1.83 15.78
CA SER A 71 16.11 -2.22 15.61
C SER A 71 16.33 -2.95 14.28
N GLY A 72 17.53 -2.85 13.77
CA GLY A 72 17.94 -3.48 12.53
C GLY A 72 17.48 -2.73 11.29
N ARG A 73 17.16 -3.48 10.24
CA ARG A 73 16.85 -2.93 8.92
C ARG A 73 15.81 -3.77 8.20
N ARG A 74 14.73 -3.16 7.76
CA ARG A 74 13.70 -3.79 6.92
C ARG A 74 13.93 -3.43 5.46
N ARG A 75 13.82 -4.42 4.57
CA ARG A 75 13.87 -4.21 3.12
C ARG A 75 12.74 -4.97 2.43
N VAL A 76 11.98 -4.27 1.61
CA VAL A 76 10.87 -4.80 0.82
C VAL A 76 10.98 -4.33 -0.62
N LEU A 77 10.74 -5.23 -1.56
CA LEU A 77 10.46 -4.89 -2.94
C LEU A 77 8.96 -4.62 -3.05
N VAL A 78 8.60 -3.44 -3.49
CA VAL A 78 7.21 -3.03 -3.73
C VAL A 78 6.99 -2.95 -5.23
N LEU A 79 5.99 -3.62 -5.72
CA LEU A 79 5.54 -3.60 -7.11
C LEU A 79 4.07 -3.17 -7.15
N GLU A 80 3.81 -2.07 -7.81
CA GLU A 80 2.45 -1.58 -8.04
C GLU A 80 2.02 -1.95 -9.46
N LEU A 81 0.88 -2.63 -9.59
CA LEU A 81 0.34 -3.09 -10.86
C LEU A 81 -0.81 -2.17 -11.30
N TRP A 82 -0.71 -1.67 -12.50
CA TRP A 82 -1.61 -0.69 -13.08
C TRP A 82 -2.54 -1.33 -14.11
N ASN A 83 -3.73 -0.77 -14.25
CA ASN A 83 -4.62 -1.10 -15.35
C ASN A 83 -4.55 0.02 -16.40
N GLY A 84 -3.90 -0.25 -17.53
CA GLY A 84 -3.65 0.73 -18.59
C GLY A 84 -2.26 1.35 -18.54
N GLU A 85 -2.12 2.58 -19.04
CA GLU A 85 -0.85 3.30 -19.03
C GLU A 85 -0.45 3.71 -17.62
N GLU A 86 0.85 3.66 -17.36
CA GLU A 86 1.41 4.14 -16.09
C GLU A 86 1.02 5.61 -15.88
N ARG A 87 0.46 5.90 -14.73
CA ARG A 87 0.11 7.26 -14.37
C ARG A 87 1.31 7.92 -13.69
N PHE A 88 1.65 9.13 -14.14
CA PHE A 88 2.75 9.90 -13.58
C PHE A 88 2.55 10.31 -12.12
N CYS A 89 1.34 10.16 -11.61
CA CYS A 89 0.98 10.53 -10.27
C CYS A 89 0.64 9.29 -9.46
N ASN A 90 1.54 8.90 -8.60
CA ASN A 90 1.29 7.92 -7.56
C ASN A 90 1.20 8.64 -6.20
N HIS A 91 0.83 7.90 -5.17
CA HIS A 91 0.77 8.38 -3.79
C HIS A 91 2.03 9.10 -3.27
N ARG A 92 3.14 8.99 -3.99
CA ARG A 92 4.40 9.71 -3.69
C ARG A 92 4.40 11.15 -4.20
N CYS A 93 3.38 11.54 -4.95
CA CYS A 93 3.16 12.93 -5.23
C CYS A 93 2.84 13.63 -3.91
N THR A 94 3.84 14.23 -3.32
CA THR A 94 3.61 15.04 -2.13
C THR A 94 2.69 16.19 -2.49
N VAL A 95 1.68 16.42 -1.67
CA VAL A 95 0.79 17.60 -1.74
C VAL A 95 1.60 18.89 -1.90
N ALA A 96 2.83 18.90 -1.38
CA ALA A 96 3.77 20.01 -1.51
C ALA A 96 4.22 20.29 -2.97
N ARG A 97 4.05 19.38 -3.90
CA ARG A 97 4.38 19.61 -5.32
C ARG A 97 3.21 20.11 -6.16
N GLY A 98 2.01 20.13 -5.60
CA GLY A 98 0.86 20.85 -6.16
C GLY A 98 0.23 20.29 -7.45
N ASN A 99 0.76 19.23 -8.05
CA ASN A 99 0.39 18.80 -9.39
C ASN A 99 -0.26 17.42 -9.45
N CYS A 100 -0.80 16.90 -8.33
CA CYS A 100 -1.46 15.61 -8.34
C CYS A 100 -2.95 15.77 -8.65
N GLU A 101 -3.35 15.50 -9.89
CA GLU A 101 -4.77 15.50 -10.31
C GLU A 101 -5.60 14.42 -9.58
N LEU A 102 -4.94 13.38 -9.05
CA LEU A 102 -5.57 12.29 -8.29
C LEU A 102 -5.98 12.70 -6.87
N LEU A 103 -5.50 13.83 -6.36
CA LEU A 103 -5.93 14.39 -5.08
C LEU A 103 -7.28 15.11 -5.14
N GLN A 104 -7.91 15.21 -6.31
CA GLN A 104 -9.29 15.62 -6.39
C GLN A 104 -10.16 14.45 -5.94
N VAL A 105 -10.72 14.58 -4.74
CA VAL A 105 -11.55 13.58 -4.04
C VAL A 105 -12.57 12.88 -4.98
N GLY A 106 -13.11 13.62 -5.95
CA GLY A 106 -14.06 13.06 -6.93
C GLY A 106 -13.44 12.16 -8.02
N VAL A 107 -12.12 12.08 -8.16
CA VAL A 107 -11.46 11.18 -9.12
C VAL A 107 -11.14 9.86 -8.43
N ALA A 108 -10.66 9.90 -7.19
CA ALA A 108 -10.39 8.72 -6.39
C ALA A 108 -11.68 7.90 -6.14
N GLU A 109 -12.78 8.55 -5.80
CA GLU A 109 -14.08 7.88 -5.61
C GLU A 109 -14.61 7.24 -6.90
N ARG A 110 -14.42 7.87 -8.06
CA ARG A 110 -14.82 7.28 -9.35
C ARG A 110 -13.96 6.10 -9.76
N GLU A 111 -12.69 6.14 -9.44
CA GLU A 111 -11.77 5.03 -9.74
C GLU A 111 -12.03 3.84 -8.82
N LEU A 112 -12.28 4.06 -7.53
CA LEU A 112 -12.69 3.02 -6.59
C LEU A 112 -13.99 2.36 -7.04
N SER A 113 -15.02 3.13 -7.38
CA SER A 113 -16.30 2.58 -7.83
C SER A 113 -16.20 1.82 -9.15
N SER A 114 -15.33 2.23 -10.07
CA SER A 114 -15.09 1.50 -11.32
C SER A 114 -14.27 0.24 -11.12
N GLN A 115 -13.37 0.21 -10.14
CA GLN A 115 -12.61 -0.96 -9.76
C GLN A 115 -13.49 -1.99 -9.04
N GLU A 116 -14.33 -1.57 -8.10
CA GLU A 116 -15.32 -2.43 -7.45
C GLU A 116 -16.28 -3.07 -8.46
N ALA A 117 -16.73 -2.30 -9.45
CA ALA A 117 -17.57 -2.82 -10.53
C ALA A 117 -16.86 -3.85 -11.43
N ALA A 118 -15.54 -3.73 -11.58
CA ALA A 118 -14.73 -4.68 -12.34
C ALA A 118 -14.51 -6.00 -11.57
N TRP A 119 -14.33 -5.93 -10.26
CA TRP A 119 -14.16 -7.11 -9.40
C TRP A 119 -15.46 -7.88 -9.18
N GLY A 120 -16.61 -7.19 -9.14
CA GLY A 120 -17.93 -7.82 -9.02
C GLY A 120 -18.35 -8.67 -10.22
N ARG A 121 -17.55 -8.72 -11.28
CA ARG A 121 -17.80 -9.50 -12.50
C ARG A 121 -16.90 -10.72 -12.69
N LEU A 122 -16.30 -11.23 -11.65
CA LEU A 122 -15.66 -12.53 -11.75
C LEU A 122 -16.74 -13.60 -12.01
N PRO A 123 -16.63 -14.40 -13.09
CA PRO A 123 -17.60 -15.44 -13.36
C PRO A 123 -17.58 -16.43 -12.21
N SER A 124 -18.77 -16.76 -11.71
CA SER A 124 -18.95 -17.88 -10.79
C SER A 124 -18.39 -19.14 -11.46
N VAL A 125 -17.42 -19.76 -10.82
CA VAL A 125 -16.89 -21.08 -11.21
C VAL A 125 -17.87 -22.14 -10.80
#